data_f3375f08d19665d1f5b030aa3f3331f3
#
_entry.id   f3375f08d19665d1f5b030aa3f3331f3
#
_cell.length_a   1.000
_cell.length_b   1.000
_cell.length_c   1.000
_cell.angle_alpha   90.00
_cell.angle_beta   90.00
_cell.angle_gamma   90.00
#
_symmetry.space_group_name_H-M   'P 1'
#
loop_
_entity.id
_entity.type
_entity.pdbx_description
1 polymer ?
#
loop_
_entity_poly.entity_id
_entity_poly.type
_entity_poly.pdbx_seq_one_letter_code
_entity_poly.pdbx_strand_id
1 'polypeptide(L)'
;MRSVGHSKLTGRVHHSKFALVTTNANYWTALGDPTRRTIFELLVEQPCSVSGLARVLPVTRPAVSQHLKVLKDAGLVADTRSGKERIYRIDPDGLASLRAEIDRFWSKTLAGYKLAVEQPTEDQA
;
A
#
# COMPACT_ATOMS: atom_id res chain seq x y z
N MET A 1 -7.90 -8.00 29.66
CA MET A 1 -7.58 -7.95 29.31
C MET A 1 -7.46 -8.10 28.63
N ARG A 2 -7.46 -7.94 28.41
CA ARG A 2 -7.18 -7.86 27.74
C ARG A 2 -6.79 -7.83 27.11
N SER A 3 -6.80 -7.66 26.95
CA SER A 3 -6.25 -7.53 26.24
C SER A 3 -5.85 -7.65 25.60
N VAL A 4 -6.04 -7.50 25.71
CA VAL A 4 -5.52 -7.51 24.98
C VAL A 4 -5.17 -7.70 24.39
N GLY A 5 -5.41 -7.66 24.65
CA GLY A 5 -5.04 -7.68 24.02
C GLY A 5 -4.74 -7.79 23.35
N HIS A 6 -4.79 -7.72 23.49
CA HIS A 6 -4.37 -7.72 22.94
C HIS A 6 -4.20 -7.97 22.12
N SER A 7 -4.59 -8.05 22.43
CA SER A 7 -4.27 -8.08 21.76
C SER A 7 -4.20 -8.12 20.88
N LYS A 8 -4.32 -7.97 20.83
CA LYS A 8 -4.04 -7.67 19.96
C LYS A 8 -3.23 -7.53 19.66
N LEU A 9 -2.71 -7.58 20.27
CA LEU A 9 -1.77 -7.41 19.98
C LEU A 9 -1.07 -8.15 19.98
N THR A 10 -1.17 -8.66 20.39
CA THR A 10 -0.45 -9.10 20.22
C THR A 10 -0.06 -9.78 19.67
N GLY A 11 -0.31 -10.23 20.13
CA GLY A 11 0.18 -10.90 19.51
C GLY A 11 0.65 -10.64 18.41
N ARG A 12 0.99 -10.16 18.22
CA ARG A 12 1.51 -9.83 17.31
C ARG A 12 2.60 -9.47 17.48
N VAL A 13 3.26 -9.72 17.93
CA VAL A 13 4.24 -9.25 17.92
C VAL A 13 5.41 -9.75 17.92
N HIS A 14 6.09 -10.03 18.32
CA HIS A 14 7.18 -10.37 18.33
C HIS A 14 7.85 -10.62 17.23
N HIS A 15 7.71 -10.59 16.67
CA HIS A 15 8.20 -10.73 15.44
C HIS A 15 8.08 -9.48 14.69
N SER A 16 8.59 -8.39 15.20
CA SER A 16 8.40 -7.09 14.59
C SER A 16 9.07 -6.99 13.24
N LYS A 17 10.24 -7.58 13.10
CA LYS A 17 10.93 -7.57 11.82
C LYS A 17 10.13 -8.29 10.75
N PHE A 18 9.56 -9.41 11.13
CA PHE A 18 8.73 -10.17 10.23
C PHE A 18 7.46 -9.40 9.87
N ALA A 19 6.89 -8.71 10.85
CA ALA A 19 5.70 -7.91 10.61
C ALA A 19 5.97 -6.78 9.62
N LEU A 20 7.15 -6.17 9.72
CA LEU A 20 7.51 -5.11 8.78
C LEU A 20 7.64 -5.64 7.37
N VAL A 21 8.23 -6.80 7.21
CA VAL A 21 8.35 -7.42 5.90
C VAL A 21 6.96 -7.72 5.35
N THR A 22 6.07 -8.21 6.19
CA THR A 22 4.71 -8.51 5.78
C THR A 22 3.98 -7.25 5.34
N THR A 23 4.17 -6.14 6.09
CA THR A 23 3.55 -4.87 5.75
C THR A 23 4.03 -4.37 4.39
N ASN A 24 5.34 -4.46 4.15
CA ASN A 24 5.89 -4.03 2.87
C ASN A 24 5.33 -4.87 1.73
N ALA A 25 5.19 -6.16 1.96
CA ALA A 25 4.62 -7.06 0.96
C ALA A 25 3.18 -6.69 0.67
N ASN A 26 2.44 -6.20 1.68
CA ASN A 26 1.04 -5.83 1.48
C ASN A 26 0.90 -4.65 0.55
N TYR A 27 1.78 -3.66 0.64
CA TYR A 27 1.73 -2.53 -0.31
C TYR A 27 1.93 -3.03 -1.75
N TRP A 28 2.96 -3.80 -1.97
CA TRP A 28 3.28 -4.28 -3.32
C TRP A 28 2.18 -5.20 -3.84
N THR A 29 1.67 -6.08 -2.98
CA THR A 29 0.59 -6.98 -3.38
C THR A 29 -0.66 -6.19 -3.75
N ALA A 30 -1.02 -5.21 -2.92
CA ALA A 30 -2.23 -4.44 -3.16
C ALA A 30 -2.13 -3.68 -4.48
N LEU A 31 -0.99 -3.09 -4.78
CA LEU A 31 -0.82 -2.29 -5.98
C LEU A 31 -0.36 -3.10 -7.18
N GLY A 32 -0.18 -4.41 -7.01
CA GLY A 32 0.19 -5.29 -8.09
C GLY A 32 -0.96 -5.62 -9.04
N ASP A 33 -2.19 -5.48 -8.57
CA ASP A 33 -3.36 -5.72 -9.40
C ASP A 33 -3.67 -4.47 -10.22
N PRO A 34 -3.82 -4.60 -11.55
CA PRO A 34 -4.03 -3.41 -12.39
C PRO A 34 -5.30 -2.63 -12.03
N THR A 35 -6.39 -3.33 -11.70
CA THR A 35 -7.63 -2.65 -11.35
C THR A 35 -7.48 -1.91 -10.02
N ARG A 36 -6.84 -2.52 -9.05
CA ARG A 36 -6.62 -1.86 -7.78
C ARG A 36 -5.74 -0.63 -7.93
N ARG A 37 -4.71 -0.74 -8.79
CA ARG A 37 -3.87 0.42 -9.04
C ARG A 37 -4.65 1.55 -9.68
N THR A 38 -5.52 1.22 -10.62
CA THR A 38 -6.38 2.23 -11.25
C THR A 38 -7.28 2.90 -10.22
N ILE A 39 -7.87 2.11 -9.33
CA ILE A 39 -8.70 2.66 -8.26
C ILE A 39 -7.87 3.60 -7.39
N PHE A 40 -6.68 3.17 -7.01
CA PHE A 40 -5.80 3.98 -6.18
C PHE A 40 -5.49 5.30 -6.88
N GLU A 41 -5.18 5.27 -8.17
CA GLU A 41 -4.89 6.48 -8.94
C GLU A 41 -6.10 7.40 -9.01
N LEU A 42 -7.29 6.84 -9.16
CA LEU A 42 -8.50 7.65 -9.18
C LEU A 42 -8.71 8.34 -7.83
N LEU A 43 -8.42 7.64 -6.74
CA LEU A 43 -8.58 8.22 -5.41
C LEU A 43 -7.53 9.29 -5.13
N VAL A 44 -6.38 9.22 -5.78
CA VAL A 44 -5.40 10.30 -5.69
C VAL A 44 -6.00 11.59 -6.25
N GLU A 45 -6.82 11.48 -7.31
CA GLU A 45 -7.45 12.65 -7.90
C GLU A 45 -8.52 13.23 -6.99
N GLN A 46 -9.36 12.38 -6.41
CA GLN A 46 -10.41 12.84 -5.51
C GLN A 46 -11.04 11.66 -4.80
N PRO A 47 -11.58 11.89 -3.60
CA PRO A 47 -12.34 10.84 -2.91
C PRO A 47 -13.54 10.39 -3.73
N CYS A 48 -13.90 9.11 -3.60
CA CYS A 48 -14.99 8.53 -4.35
C CYS A 48 -15.73 7.48 -3.54
N SER A 49 -16.99 7.30 -3.88
CA SER A 49 -17.78 6.19 -3.33
C SER A 49 -17.61 4.97 -4.22
N VAL A 50 -18.08 3.80 -3.71
CA VAL A 50 -18.08 2.59 -4.51
C VAL A 50 -18.86 2.81 -5.80
N SER A 51 -20.04 3.45 -5.69
CA SER A 51 -20.87 3.73 -6.86
C SER A 51 -20.15 4.61 -7.86
N GLY A 52 -19.46 5.63 -7.36
CA GLY A 52 -18.71 6.53 -8.23
C GLY A 52 -17.62 5.80 -9.00
N LEU A 53 -16.90 4.94 -8.32
CA LEU A 53 -15.84 4.17 -8.97
C LEU A 53 -16.42 3.17 -9.97
N ALA A 54 -17.52 2.51 -9.61
CA ALA A 54 -18.10 1.53 -10.49
C ALA A 54 -18.67 2.15 -11.77
N ARG A 55 -18.99 3.45 -11.74
CA ARG A 55 -19.48 4.11 -12.94
C ARG A 55 -18.40 4.32 -13.99
N VAL A 56 -17.15 4.45 -13.55
CA VAL A 56 -16.06 4.75 -14.49
C VAL A 56 -15.17 3.56 -14.77
N LEU A 57 -15.37 2.46 -14.05
CA LEU A 57 -14.54 1.26 -14.21
C LEU A 57 -15.37 0.15 -14.81
N PRO A 58 -14.76 -0.70 -15.64
CA PRO A 58 -15.49 -1.83 -16.25
C PRO A 58 -15.57 -3.02 -15.30
N VAL A 59 -15.98 -2.78 -14.05
CA VAL A 59 -16.10 -3.83 -13.03
C VAL A 59 -17.36 -3.57 -12.22
N THR A 60 -17.83 -4.61 -11.56
CA THR A 60 -19.05 -4.52 -10.76
C THR A 60 -18.80 -3.83 -9.44
N ARG A 61 -19.88 -3.36 -8.81
CA ARG A 61 -19.77 -2.74 -7.49
C ARG A 61 -19.19 -3.71 -6.45
N PRO A 62 -19.62 -4.97 -6.39
CA PRO A 62 -18.98 -5.89 -5.46
C PRO A 62 -17.48 -6.05 -5.70
N ALA A 63 -17.06 -6.04 -6.97
CA ALA A 63 -15.64 -6.14 -7.28
C ALA A 63 -14.89 -4.90 -6.79
N VAL A 64 -15.48 -3.71 -7.00
CA VAL A 64 -14.89 -2.47 -6.49
C VAL A 64 -14.75 -2.55 -4.98
N SER A 65 -15.79 -3.01 -4.29
CA SER A 65 -15.75 -3.13 -2.84
C SER A 65 -14.62 -4.05 -2.37
N GLN A 66 -14.44 -5.17 -3.07
CA GLN A 66 -13.37 -6.09 -2.72
C GLN A 66 -12.00 -5.47 -2.94
N HIS A 67 -11.83 -4.77 -4.03
CA HIS A 67 -10.56 -4.09 -4.29
C HIS A 67 -10.28 -3.01 -3.26
N LEU A 68 -11.30 -2.25 -2.86
CA LEU A 68 -11.14 -1.24 -1.84
C LEU A 68 -10.80 -1.85 -0.49
N LYS A 69 -11.37 -3.02 -0.19
CA LYS A 69 -11.05 -3.70 1.05
C LYS A 69 -9.57 -4.08 1.10
N VAL A 70 -9.04 -4.60 0.01
CA VAL A 70 -7.62 -4.95 -0.05
C VAL A 70 -6.75 -3.70 0.15
N LEU A 71 -7.10 -2.61 -0.50
CA LEU A 71 -6.35 -1.35 -0.36
C LEU A 71 -6.44 -0.83 1.07
N LYS A 72 -7.61 -0.92 1.68
CA LYS A 72 -7.80 -0.45 3.05
C LYS A 72 -7.04 -1.33 4.03
N ASP A 73 -7.08 -2.63 3.86
CA ASP A 73 -6.36 -3.55 4.74
C ASP A 73 -4.85 -3.33 4.63
N ALA A 74 -4.38 -2.89 3.48
CA ALA A 74 -2.97 -2.57 3.30
C ALA A 74 -2.62 -1.19 3.87
N GLY A 75 -3.61 -0.42 4.30
CA GLY A 75 -3.36 0.89 4.89
C GLY A 75 -3.21 2.01 3.89
N LEU A 76 -3.58 1.77 2.63
CA LEU A 76 -3.39 2.76 1.58
C LEU A 76 -4.60 3.67 1.39
N VAL A 77 -5.78 3.23 1.79
CA VAL A 77 -6.99 4.04 1.70
C VAL A 77 -7.74 3.97 3.01
N ALA A 78 -8.58 4.98 3.22
CA ALA A 78 -9.45 5.07 4.38
C ALA A 78 -10.83 5.44 3.87
N ASP A 79 -11.84 5.25 4.72
CA ASP A 79 -13.20 5.60 4.34
C ASP A 79 -13.91 6.28 5.49
N THR A 80 -14.89 7.10 5.14
CA THR A 80 -15.78 7.73 6.09
C THR A 80 -17.20 7.60 5.57
N ARG A 81 -18.12 7.54 6.50
CA ARG A 81 -19.52 7.49 6.17
C ARG A 81 -20.01 8.87 5.80
N SER A 82 -20.75 8.94 4.71
CA SER A 82 -21.36 10.20 4.29
C SER A 82 -22.77 9.86 3.86
N GLY A 83 -23.75 10.08 4.76
CA GLY A 83 -25.10 9.66 4.51
C GLY A 83 -25.18 8.16 4.42
N LYS A 84 -25.70 7.66 3.29
CA LYS A 84 -25.83 6.23 3.06
C LYS A 84 -24.62 5.63 2.36
N GLU A 85 -23.65 6.46 2.02
CA GLU A 85 -22.50 6.00 1.28
C GLU A 85 -21.26 6.03 2.11
N ARG A 86 -20.26 5.27 1.69
CA ARG A 86 -18.92 5.39 2.21
C ARG A 86 -18.07 6.05 1.16
N ILE A 87 -17.34 7.06 1.59
CA ILE A 87 -16.44 7.78 0.70
C ILE A 87 -15.03 7.32 1.02
N TYR A 88 -14.35 6.82 0.02
CA TYR A 88 -12.99 6.33 0.14
C TYR A 88 -12.02 7.40 -0.32
N ARG A 89 -10.88 7.45 0.34
CA ARG A 89 -9.86 8.43 0.02
C ARG A 89 -8.50 7.82 0.32
N ILE A 90 -7.47 8.44 -0.23
CA ILE A 90 -6.10 8.03 0.08
C ILE A 90 -5.83 8.29 1.56
N ASP A 91 -5.20 7.34 2.22
CA ASP A 91 -4.75 7.50 3.59
C ASP A 91 -3.39 8.17 3.54
N PRO A 92 -3.25 9.41 4.03
CA PRO A 92 -1.96 10.11 3.93
C PRO A 92 -0.83 9.38 4.64
N ASP A 93 -1.12 8.75 5.78
CA ASP A 93 -0.07 8.01 6.50
C ASP A 93 0.37 6.80 5.72
N GLY A 94 -0.57 6.10 5.10
CA GLY A 94 -0.24 4.94 4.27
C GLY A 94 0.57 5.36 3.06
N LEU A 95 0.18 6.48 2.44
CA LEU A 95 0.91 6.97 1.29
C LEU A 95 2.32 7.38 1.68
N ALA A 96 2.49 8.03 2.83
CA ALA A 96 3.80 8.42 3.30
C ALA A 96 4.68 7.20 3.58
N SER A 97 4.08 6.15 4.16
CA SER A 97 4.82 4.91 4.40
C SER A 97 5.24 4.25 3.11
N LEU A 98 4.36 4.25 2.12
CA LEU A 98 4.69 3.69 0.81
C LEU A 98 5.83 4.47 0.19
N ARG A 99 5.78 5.79 0.27
CA ARG A 99 6.85 6.62 -0.27
C ARG A 99 8.18 6.33 0.41
N ALA A 100 8.16 6.19 1.74
CA ALA A 100 9.38 5.87 2.47
C ALA A 100 9.95 4.52 2.05
N GLU A 101 9.06 3.57 1.78
CA GLU A 101 9.48 2.25 1.32
C GLU A 101 10.14 2.34 -0.05
N ILE A 102 9.53 3.09 -0.94
CA ILE A 102 10.08 3.30 -2.28
C ILE A 102 11.42 4.02 -2.21
N ASP A 103 11.51 5.02 -1.35
CA ASP A 103 12.76 5.77 -1.18
C ASP A 103 13.88 4.86 -0.69
N ARG A 104 13.59 3.98 0.25
CA ARG A 104 14.59 3.03 0.76
C ARG A 104 15.03 2.08 -0.34
N PHE A 105 14.09 1.56 -1.10
CA PHE A 105 14.39 0.66 -2.19
C PHE A 105 15.23 1.37 -3.24
N TRP A 106 14.84 2.58 -3.59
CA TRP A 106 15.53 3.37 -4.60
C TRP A 106 16.95 3.70 -4.17
N SER A 107 17.12 4.18 -2.93
CA SER A 107 18.44 4.54 -2.42
C SER A 107 19.36 3.33 -2.38
N LYS A 108 18.84 2.19 -1.95
CA LYS A 108 19.62 0.98 -1.90
C LYS A 108 20.04 0.53 -3.30
N THR A 109 19.13 0.62 -4.24
CA THR A 109 19.40 0.24 -5.61
C THR A 109 20.46 1.15 -6.23
N LEU A 110 20.35 2.45 -5.99
CA LEU A 110 21.31 3.40 -6.52
C LEU A 110 22.68 3.22 -5.87
N ALA A 111 22.71 2.94 -4.58
CA ALA A 111 23.99 2.70 -3.90
C ALA A 111 24.69 1.49 -4.50
N GLY A 112 23.94 0.43 -4.76
CA GLY A 112 24.52 -0.76 -5.37
C GLY A 112 25.02 -0.47 -6.78
N TYR A 113 24.23 0.27 -7.54
CA TYR A 113 24.64 0.65 -8.89
C TYR A 113 25.91 1.50 -8.86
N LYS A 114 25.96 2.47 -7.94
CA LYS A 114 27.12 3.35 -7.83
C LYS A 114 28.36 2.55 -7.48
N LEU A 115 28.26 1.63 -6.56
CA LEU A 115 29.40 0.78 -6.21
C LEU A 115 29.87 -0.03 -7.40
N ALA A 116 28.93 -0.58 -8.15
CA ALA A 116 29.30 -1.38 -9.31
C ALA A 116 29.99 -0.56 -10.39
N VAL A 117 29.54 0.68 -10.58
CA VAL A 117 30.09 1.56 -11.60
C VAL A 117 31.44 2.10 -11.19
N GLU A 118 31.62 2.46 -9.91
CA GLU A 118 32.85 3.09 -9.45
C GLU A 118 33.95 2.10 -9.10
N GLN A 119 33.59 0.84 -8.94
CA GLN A 119 34.55 -0.15 -8.54
C GLN A 119 35.41 -0.53 -9.74
N PRO A 120 36.74 -0.46 -9.63
CA PRO A 120 37.59 -0.89 -10.76
C PRO A 120 37.41 -2.38 -10.97
N THR A 121 37.32 -2.76 -12.21
CA THR A 121 37.24 -4.17 -12.54
C THR A 121 38.63 -4.70 -12.84
N GLU A 122 38.79 -5.99 -12.67
CA GLU A 122 40.11 -6.57 -12.87
C GLU A 122 40.53 -6.56 -14.30
N ASP A 123 39.58 -6.58 -15.19
CA ASP A 123 39.92 -6.55 -16.60
C ASP A 123 40.34 -5.16 -17.04
N GLN A 124 40.23 -4.17 -16.17
CA GLN A 124 40.74 -2.85 -16.45
C GLN A 124 42.18 -2.69 -16.02
N ALA A 125 42.66 -3.61 -15.29
CA ALA A 125 44.03 -3.51 -14.75
C ALA A 125 45.08 -3.77 -15.80
#